data_48a39ebbd6a7ae3d2dd7b35d1260c534
#
_entry.id   48a39ebbd6a7ae3d2dd7b35d1260c534
#
_cell.length_a   1.000
_cell.length_b   1.000
_cell.length_c   1.000
_cell.angle_alpha   90.00
_cell.angle_beta   90.00
_cell.angle_gamma   90.00
#
_symmetry.space_group_name_H-M   'P 1'
#
loop_
_entity.id
_entity.type
_entity.pdbx_description
1 polymer ?
#
loop_
_entity_poly.entity_id
_entity_poly.type
_entity_poly.pdbx_seq_one_letter_code
_entity_poly.pdbx_strand_id
1 'polypeptide(L)'
;MPTGVHLRDARQQLFDAAERVLLRDGPNALTSRAVTDEAGCAKGVLHRHFADFDAFLVDLVLDQAAQIETRASALRASAGTGTVAGNLTSALATLFGPVPMAILPLITFRDELRARLRRARPGGGMAILAEATTAISAYLADERDRGRIAADADVDSLTLSLVGGGHLLFTDDFTADDPGPPAVGTFVTAVIADAVRRRPG
;
A
#
# COMPACT_ATOMS: atom_id res chain seq x y z
N MET A 1 -4.19 20.84 29.91
CA MET A 1 -5.02 19.68 29.59
C MET A 1 -4.55 19.08 28.27
N PRO A 2 -3.77 17.98 28.25
CA PRO A 2 -3.31 17.36 27.01
C PRO A 2 -4.20 16.15 26.65
N THR A 3 -5.45 16.38 26.26
CA THR A 3 -6.40 15.31 25.93
C THR A 3 -6.37 14.87 24.47
N GLY A 4 -5.90 15.71 23.54
CA GLY A 4 -5.89 15.39 22.12
C GLY A 4 -4.72 14.51 21.65
N VAL A 5 -3.58 14.59 22.31
CA VAL A 5 -2.37 13.79 21.98
C VAL A 5 -2.55 12.33 22.42
N HIS A 6 -3.11 12.09 23.61
CA HIS A 6 -3.37 10.74 24.13
C HIS A 6 -4.41 9.95 23.31
N LEU A 7 -5.39 10.61 22.69
CA LEU A 7 -6.43 9.93 21.91
C LEU A 7 -5.92 9.48 20.53
N ARG A 8 -5.10 10.30 19.87
CA ARG A 8 -4.45 9.92 18.60
C ARG A 8 -3.42 8.83 18.81
N ASP A 9 -2.68 8.91 19.90
CA ASP A 9 -1.66 7.93 20.28
C ASP A 9 -2.27 6.54 20.51
N ALA A 10 -3.39 6.44 21.24
CA ALA A 10 -4.06 5.16 21.48
C ALA A 10 -4.67 4.51 20.22
N ARG A 11 -5.22 5.31 19.29
CA ARG A 11 -5.71 4.77 18.00
C ARG A 11 -4.57 4.23 17.16
N GLN A 12 -3.46 4.99 17.05
CA GLN A 12 -2.29 4.57 16.30
C GLN A 12 -1.65 3.33 16.92
N GLN A 13 -1.52 3.26 18.25
CA GLN A 13 -1.03 2.06 18.94
C GLN A 13 -1.86 0.81 18.63
N LEU A 14 -3.20 0.95 18.52
CA LEU A 14 -4.06 -0.16 18.13
C LEU A 14 -3.89 -0.55 16.66
N PHE A 15 -3.66 0.41 15.76
CA PHE A 15 -3.35 0.13 14.34
C PHE A 15 -2.00 -0.56 14.20
N ASP A 16 -0.95 -0.04 14.83
CA ASP A 16 0.37 -0.65 14.83
C ASP A 16 0.36 -2.08 15.40
N ALA A 17 -0.44 -2.31 16.45
CA ALA A 17 -0.64 -3.65 17.01
C ALA A 17 -1.38 -4.58 16.03
N ALA A 18 -2.41 -4.09 15.35
CA ALA A 18 -3.12 -4.87 14.33
C ALA A 18 -2.21 -5.24 13.17
N GLU A 19 -1.36 -4.33 12.71
CA GLU A 19 -0.38 -4.60 11.67
C GLU A 19 0.60 -5.70 12.09
N ARG A 20 1.13 -5.65 13.32
CA ARG A 20 2.01 -6.70 13.84
C ARG A 20 1.32 -8.06 13.93
N VAL A 21 0.06 -8.10 14.36
CA VAL A 21 -0.74 -9.35 14.38
C VAL A 21 -0.96 -9.87 12.97
N LEU A 22 -1.32 -8.99 12.02
CA LEU A 22 -1.51 -9.36 10.61
C LEU A 22 -0.25 -9.97 10.00
N LEU A 23 0.90 -9.36 10.23
CA LEU A 23 2.17 -9.81 9.66
C LEU A 23 2.67 -11.11 10.28
N ARG A 24 2.44 -11.30 11.59
CA ARG A 24 2.92 -12.48 12.30
C ARG A 24 1.98 -13.68 12.16
N ASP A 25 0.69 -13.45 12.33
CA ASP A 25 -0.31 -14.50 12.54
C ASP A 25 -1.36 -14.58 11.40
N GLY A 26 -1.31 -13.63 10.45
CA GLY A 26 -2.19 -13.56 9.30
C GLY A 26 -3.60 -12.97 9.60
N PRO A 27 -4.40 -12.77 8.53
CA PRO A 27 -5.69 -12.07 8.62
C PRO A 27 -6.75 -12.80 9.45
N ASN A 28 -6.68 -14.13 9.56
CA ASN A 28 -7.63 -14.92 10.33
C ASN A 28 -7.41 -14.80 11.84
N ALA A 29 -6.20 -14.49 12.28
CA ALA A 29 -5.87 -14.29 13.69
C ALA A 29 -6.25 -12.88 14.18
N LEU A 30 -6.59 -11.94 13.28
CA LEU A 30 -6.90 -10.57 13.65
C LEU A 30 -8.28 -10.49 14.33
N THR A 31 -8.24 -10.34 15.64
CA THR A 31 -9.41 -10.22 16.52
C THR A 31 -9.24 -9.05 17.48
N SER A 32 -10.35 -8.53 18.04
CA SER A 32 -10.30 -7.48 19.06
C SER A 32 -9.37 -7.85 20.25
N ARG A 33 -9.38 -9.12 20.66
CA ARG A 33 -8.53 -9.61 21.74
C ARG A 33 -7.06 -9.63 21.32
N ALA A 34 -6.74 -10.20 20.17
CA ALA A 34 -5.36 -10.25 19.68
C ALA A 34 -4.75 -8.84 19.56
N VAL A 35 -5.52 -7.88 19.03
CA VAL A 35 -5.08 -6.48 18.91
C VAL A 35 -4.84 -5.84 20.26
N THR A 36 -5.74 -6.01 21.23
CA THR A 36 -5.58 -5.40 22.56
C THR A 36 -4.48 -6.05 23.37
N ASP A 37 -4.31 -7.37 23.28
CA ASP A 37 -3.23 -8.12 23.92
C ASP A 37 -1.86 -7.69 23.33
N GLU A 38 -1.76 -7.55 22.00
CA GLU A 38 -0.56 -7.07 21.28
C GLU A 38 -0.24 -5.60 21.62
N ALA A 39 -1.26 -4.76 21.76
CA ALA A 39 -1.11 -3.35 22.13
C ALA A 39 -0.75 -3.16 23.61
N GLY A 40 -0.78 -4.23 24.43
CA GLY A 40 -0.56 -4.15 25.88
C GLY A 40 -1.62 -3.34 26.62
N CYS A 41 -2.87 -3.29 26.11
CA CYS A 41 -3.92 -2.48 26.70
C CYS A 41 -5.14 -3.30 27.11
N ALA A 42 -5.97 -2.72 28.01
CA ALA A 42 -7.19 -3.37 28.45
C ALA A 42 -8.21 -3.51 27.30
N LYS A 43 -8.93 -4.64 27.24
CA LYS A 43 -9.94 -4.95 26.19
C LYS A 43 -10.95 -3.81 25.94
N GLY A 44 -11.32 -3.06 26.96
CA GLY A 44 -12.23 -1.91 26.85
C GLY A 44 -11.65 -0.69 26.11
N VAL A 45 -10.33 -0.64 25.86
CA VAL A 45 -9.72 0.50 25.16
C VAL A 45 -10.19 0.56 23.73
N LEU A 46 -10.23 -0.56 23.02
CA LEU A 46 -10.71 -0.61 21.64
C LEU A 46 -12.16 -0.09 21.53
N HIS A 47 -13.05 -0.54 22.42
CA HIS A 47 -14.47 -0.12 22.42
C HIS A 47 -14.69 1.34 22.83
N ARG A 48 -13.70 2.01 23.44
CA ARG A 48 -13.76 3.46 23.67
C ARG A 48 -13.50 4.29 22.42
N HIS A 49 -12.76 3.73 21.47
CA HIS A 49 -12.36 4.44 20.25
C HIS A 49 -13.15 4.03 19.01
N PHE A 50 -13.73 2.83 19.02
CA PHE A 50 -14.46 2.26 17.90
C PHE A 50 -15.76 1.62 18.39
N ALA A 51 -16.86 1.80 17.62
CA ALA A 51 -18.18 1.29 17.98
C ALA A 51 -18.20 -0.24 18.09
N ASP A 52 -17.52 -0.91 17.16
CA ASP A 52 -17.33 -2.36 17.13
C ASP A 52 -15.98 -2.70 16.46
N PHE A 53 -15.65 -3.98 16.38
CA PHE A 53 -14.41 -4.42 15.76
C PHE A 53 -14.39 -4.22 14.26
N ASP A 54 -15.53 -4.30 13.57
CA ASP A 54 -15.61 -4.00 12.14
C ASP A 54 -15.41 -2.51 11.85
N ALA A 55 -15.88 -1.62 12.73
CA ALA A 55 -15.58 -0.19 12.64
C ALA A 55 -14.06 0.07 12.80
N PHE A 56 -13.41 -0.65 13.72
CA PHE A 56 -11.95 -0.60 13.85
C PHE A 56 -11.25 -1.06 12.56
N LEU A 57 -11.69 -2.16 11.95
CA LEU A 57 -11.12 -2.65 10.69
C LEU A 57 -11.33 -1.68 9.53
N VAL A 58 -12.51 -1.04 9.45
CA VAL A 58 -12.76 0.02 8.46
C VAL A 58 -11.74 1.15 8.61
N ASP A 59 -11.56 1.64 9.83
CA ASP A 59 -10.64 2.75 10.09
C ASP A 59 -9.17 2.36 9.86
N LEU A 60 -8.76 1.12 10.18
CA LEU A 60 -7.44 0.57 9.86
C LEU A 60 -7.19 0.57 8.34
N VAL A 61 -8.15 0.10 7.55
CA VAL A 61 -8.04 0.08 6.07
C VAL A 61 -8.00 1.49 5.50
N LEU A 62 -8.79 2.42 6.04
CA LEU A 62 -8.79 3.82 5.62
C LEU A 62 -7.49 4.53 5.97
N ASP A 63 -6.89 4.24 7.11
CA ASP A 63 -5.58 4.75 7.51
C ASP A 63 -4.48 4.27 6.54
N GLN A 64 -4.47 2.97 6.21
CA GLN A 64 -3.56 2.44 5.20
C GLN A 64 -3.77 3.06 3.82
N ALA A 65 -5.02 3.28 3.41
CA ALA A 65 -5.32 3.98 2.15
C ALA A 65 -4.75 5.41 2.15
N ALA A 66 -4.87 6.15 3.25
CA ALA A 66 -4.30 7.50 3.37
C ALA A 66 -2.75 7.48 3.33
N GLN A 67 -2.12 6.48 3.94
CA GLN A 67 -0.67 6.29 3.83
C GLN A 67 -0.25 6.02 2.38
N ILE A 68 -1.00 5.19 1.64
CA ILE A 68 -0.75 4.90 0.22
C ILE A 68 -0.91 6.18 -0.63
N GLU A 69 -1.92 7.01 -0.40
CA GLU A 69 -2.08 8.31 -1.08
C GLU A 69 -0.89 9.23 -0.85
N THR A 70 -0.39 9.28 0.38
CA THR A 70 0.81 10.07 0.72
C THR A 70 2.03 9.58 -0.06
N ARG A 71 2.22 8.26 -0.14
CA ARG A 71 3.33 7.61 -0.88
C ARG A 71 3.19 7.81 -2.39
N ALA A 72 1.97 7.71 -2.91
CA ALA A 72 1.64 7.98 -4.31
C ALA A 72 1.95 9.44 -4.68
N SER A 73 1.65 10.38 -3.79
CA SER A 73 1.99 11.80 -3.96
C SER A 73 3.50 12.03 -3.94
N ALA A 74 4.24 11.33 -3.07
CA ALA A 74 5.70 11.39 -3.03
C ALA A 74 6.34 10.85 -4.32
N LEU A 75 5.81 9.76 -4.89
CA LEU A 75 6.28 9.24 -6.17
C LEU A 75 6.12 10.31 -7.27
N ARG A 76 4.95 10.91 -7.40
CA ARG A 76 4.71 11.98 -8.39
C ARG A 76 5.64 13.16 -8.18
N ALA A 77 5.86 13.59 -6.94
CA ALA A 77 6.79 14.68 -6.61
C ALA A 77 8.25 14.35 -6.94
N SER A 78 8.62 13.07 -7.04
CA SER A 78 9.97 12.63 -7.40
C SER A 78 10.25 12.69 -8.91
N ALA A 79 9.25 12.96 -9.75
CA ALA A 79 9.43 13.04 -11.21
C ALA A 79 10.48 14.09 -11.58
N GLY A 80 11.39 13.72 -12.47
CA GLY A 80 12.53 14.54 -12.85
C GLY A 80 13.75 14.44 -11.92
N THR A 81 13.64 13.75 -10.76
CA THR A 81 14.74 13.59 -9.80
C THR A 81 15.19 12.13 -9.70
N GLY A 82 16.36 11.87 -9.15
CA GLY A 82 16.89 10.51 -8.99
C GLY A 82 16.93 9.72 -10.30
N THR A 83 16.75 8.40 -10.23
CA THR A 83 16.58 7.53 -11.40
C THR A 83 15.15 7.02 -11.49
N VAL A 84 14.62 6.85 -12.71
CA VAL A 84 13.27 6.31 -12.94
C VAL A 84 13.14 4.93 -12.28
N ALA A 85 14.13 4.06 -12.45
CA ALA A 85 14.15 2.74 -11.84
C ALA A 85 14.14 2.81 -10.30
N GLY A 86 14.97 3.67 -9.70
CA GLY A 86 15.06 3.82 -8.25
C GLY A 86 13.76 4.33 -7.63
N ASN A 87 13.14 5.34 -8.24
CA ASN A 87 11.87 5.90 -7.78
C ASN A 87 10.75 4.85 -7.85
N LEU A 88 10.64 4.11 -8.95
CA LEU A 88 9.66 3.03 -9.12
C LEU A 88 9.92 1.86 -8.16
N THR A 89 11.18 1.47 -7.94
CA THR A 89 11.54 0.41 -6.98
C THR A 89 11.08 0.78 -5.57
N SER A 90 11.39 2.00 -5.13
CA SER A 90 10.96 2.50 -3.82
C SER A 90 9.43 2.58 -3.70
N ALA A 91 8.76 3.01 -4.77
CA ALA A 91 7.29 3.09 -4.80
C ALA A 91 6.65 1.70 -4.71
N LEU A 92 7.09 0.73 -5.52
CA LEU A 92 6.55 -0.64 -5.49
C LEU A 92 6.77 -1.31 -4.13
N ALA A 93 7.98 -1.24 -3.57
CA ALA A 93 8.28 -1.77 -2.25
C ALA A 93 7.38 -1.17 -1.15
N THR A 94 6.93 0.06 -1.33
CA THR A 94 6.11 0.76 -0.36
C THR A 94 4.62 0.53 -0.58
N LEU A 95 4.16 0.47 -1.84
CA LEU A 95 2.76 0.28 -2.21
C LEU A 95 2.31 -1.18 -2.04
N PHE A 96 3.21 -2.13 -2.29
CA PHE A 96 2.97 -3.57 -2.18
C PHE A 96 3.72 -4.21 -1.02
N GLY A 97 4.19 -3.42 -0.06
CA GLY A 97 4.88 -3.95 1.12
C GLY A 97 3.99 -4.86 1.98
N PRO A 98 4.56 -5.50 3.01
CA PRO A 98 3.90 -6.58 3.76
C PRO A 98 2.53 -6.19 4.34
N VAL A 99 2.40 -4.97 4.90
CA VAL A 99 1.15 -4.53 5.53
C VAL A 99 0.00 -4.33 4.53
N PRO A 100 0.17 -3.56 3.42
CA PRO A 100 -0.85 -3.48 2.37
C PRO A 100 -1.28 -4.86 1.85
N MET A 101 -0.33 -5.76 1.63
CA MET A 101 -0.62 -7.11 1.14
C MET A 101 -1.37 -7.97 2.16
N ALA A 102 -1.05 -7.88 3.45
CA ALA A 102 -1.77 -8.59 4.51
C ALA A 102 -3.21 -8.07 4.73
N ILE A 103 -3.49 -6.82 4.36
CA ILE A 103 -4.84 -6.22 4.47
C ILE A 103 -5.77 -6.63 3.31
N LEU A 104 -5.25 -6.89 2.12
CA LEU A 104 -6.07 -7.26 0.96
C LEU A 104 -7.02 -8.45 1.22
N PRO A 105 -6.59 -9.55 1.85
CA PRO A 105 -7.49 -10.66 2.20
C PRO A 105 -8.63 -10.26 3.15
N LEU A 106 -8.40 -9.33 4.09
CA LEU A 106 -9.46 -8.83 4.97
C LEU A 106 -10.61 -8.21 4.17
N ILE A 107 -10.27 -7.40 3.15
CA ILE A 107 -11.26 -6.75 2.29
C ILE A 107 -11.90 -7.77 1.36
N THR A 108 -11.13 -8.74 0.86
CA THR A 108 -11.61 -9.72 -0.13
C THR A 108 -12.60 -10.71 0.49
N PHE A 109 -12.31 -11.21 1.69
CA PHE A 109 -13.08 -12.30 2.31
C PHE A 109 -14.10 -11.86 3.36
N ARG A 110 -14.24 -10.55 3.66
CA ARG A 110 -15.22 -10.01 4.61
C ARG A 110 -16.22 -9.10 3.91
N ASP A 111 -17.37 -9.64 3.52
CA ASP A 111 -18.41 -8.91 2.78
C ASP A 111 -18.92 -7.69 3.53
N GLU A 112 -19.13 -7.81 4.86
CA GLU A 112 -19.60 -6.70 5.70
C GLU A 112 -18.56 -5.58 5.76
N LEU A 113 -17.28 -5.91 5.96
CA LEU A 113 -16.19 -4.92 5.93
C LEU A 113 -16.16 -4.19 4.59
N ARG A 114 -16.26 -4.94 3.49
CA ARG A 114 -16.30 -4.37 2.14
C ARG A 114 -17.53 -3.45 1.93
N ALA A 115 -18.68 -3.83 2.46
CA ALA A 115 -19.87 -3.01 2.40
C ALA A 115 -19.72 -1.69 3.20
N ARG A 116 -19.15 -1.76 4.40
CA ARG A 116 -18.87 -0.58 5.23
C ARG A 116 -17.82 0.33 4.57
N LEU A 117 -16.75 -0.22 4.00
CA LEU A 117 -15.73 0.54 3.27
C LEU A 117 -16.32 1.29 2.07
N ARG A 118 -17.21 0.64 1.28
CA ARG A 118 -17.91 1.32 0.16
C ARG A 118 -18.78 2.48 0.61
N ARG A 119 -19.39 2.41 1.80
CA ARG A 119 -20.17 3.51 2.38
C ARG A 119 -19.26 4.64 2.88
N ALA A 120 -18.15 4.30 3.52
CA ALA A 120 -17.21 5.28 4.06
C ALA A 120 -16.42 6.00 2.95
N ARG A 121 -16.07 5.28 1.88
CA ARG A 121 -15.35 5.82 0.71
C ARG A 121 -15.89 5.16 -0.57
N PRO A 122 -16.75 5.86 -1.33
CA PRO A 122 -17.21 5.37 -2.63
C PRO A 122 -16.01 5.06 -3.54
N GLY A 123 -15.93 3.83 -4.07
CA GLY A 123 -14.78 3.31 -4.82
C GLY A 123 -13.72 2.60 -3.97
N GLY A 124 -13.84 2.61 -2.63
CA GLY A 124 -12.77 2.22 -1.69
C GLY A 124 -12.40 0.73 -1.60
N GLY A 125 -13.18 -0.19 -2.18
CA GLY A 125 -12.91 -1.64 -2.05
C GLY A 125 -11.71 -2.16 -2.86
N MET A 126 -11.33 -1.46 -3.94
CA MET A 126 -10.14 -1.71 -4.78
C MET A 126 -9.22 -0.49 -4.83
N ALA A 127 -9.42 0.46 -3.93
CA ALA A 127 -8.76 1.77 -3.95
C ALA A 127 -7.24 1.66 -3.89
N ILE A 128 -6.70 0.69 -3.14
CA ILE A 128 -5.25 0.49 -3.00
C ILE A 128 -4.59 0.23 -4.36
N LEU A 129 -5.11 -0.73 -5.12
CA LEU A 129 -4.56 -1.04 -6.46
C LEU A 129 -4.86 0.09 -7.46
N ALA A 130 -6.04 0.70 -7.39
CA ALA A 130 -6.39 1.82 -8.26
C ALA A 130 -5.52 3.05 -7.99
N GLU A 131 -5.23 3.37 -6.74
CA GLU A 131 -4.33 4.46 -6.36
C GLU A 131 -2.88 4.18 -6.83
N ALA A 132 -2.39 2.96 -6.62
CA ALA A 132 -1.08 2.55 -7.11
C ALA A 132 -0.99 2.68 -8.64
N THR A 133 -2.00 2.20 -9.37
CA THR A 133 -2.08 2.30 -10.82
C THR A 133 -2.06 3.75 -11.27
N THR A 134 -2.91 4.59 -10.69
CA THR A 134 -2.99 6.02 -11.00
C THR A 134 -1.67 6.74 -10.74
N ALA A 135 -1.02 6.45 -9.60
CA ALA A 135 0.24 7.08 -9.22
C ALA A 135 1.39 6.71 -10.16
N ILE A 136 1.51 5.42 -10.50
CA ILE A 136 2.57 4.91 -11.38
C ILE A 136 2.35 5.42 -12.81
N SER A 137 1.12 5.41 -13.32
CA SER A 137 0.79 5.93 -14.65
C SER A 137 1.11 7.42 -14.76
N ALA A 138 0.68 8.23 -13.77
CA ALA A 138 0.97 9.65 -13.74
C ALA A 138 2.48 9.93 -13.66
N TYR A 139 3.22 9.21 -12.82
CA TYR A 139 4.66 9.34 -12.72
C TYR A 139 5.37 9.00 -14.04
N LEU A 140 5.00 7.91 -14.70
CA LEU A 140 5.60 7.51 -15.99
C LEU A 140 5.26 8.54 -17.10
N ALA A 141 4.04 9.07 -17.12
CA ALA A 141 3.67 10.14 -18.05
C ALA A 141 4.53 11.39 -17.83
N ASP A 142 4.72 11.81 -16.57
CA ASP A 142 5.57 12.92 -16.20
C ASP A 142 7.04 12.71 -16.58
N GLU A 143 7.58 11.50 -16.42
CA GLU A 143 8.96 11.16 -16.83
C GLU A 143 9.12 11.11 -18.37
N ARG A 144 8.09 10.69 -19.09
CA ARG A 144 8.03 10.76 -20.55
C ARG A 144 8.02 12.20 -21.05
N ASP A 145 7.19 13.05 -20.46
CA ASP A 145 7.08 14.46 -20.83
C ASP A 145 8.38 15.24 -20.56
N ARG A 146 9.18 14.77 -19.60
CA ARG A 146 10.54 15.27 -19.31
C ARG A 146 11.64 14.64 -20.18
N GLY A 147 11.28 13.73 -21.10
CA GLY A 147 12.24 13.03 -21.96
C GLY A 147 13.16 12.05 -21.21
N ARG A 148 12.78 11.60 -20.02
CA ARG A 148 13.57 10.63 -19.23
C ARG A 148 13.22 9.18 -19.56
N ILE A 149 12.06 8.94 -20.16
CA ILE A 149 11.71 7.73 -20.88
C ILE A 149 11.33 8.07 -22.32
N ALA A 150 11.28 7.08 -23.20
CA ALA A 150 11.02 7.27 -24.60
C ALA A 150 9.66 7.92 -24.86
N ALA A 151 9.58 8.83 -25.84
CA ALA A 151 8.34 9.55 -26.16
C ALA A 151 7.23 8.62 -26.68
N ASP A 152 7.61 7.49 -27.27
CA ASP A 152 6.72 6.43 -27.76
C ASP A 152 6.47 5.31 -26.75
N ALA A 153 6.91 5.48 -25.48
CA ALA A 153 6.69 4.48 -24.44
C ALA A 153 5.19 4.32 -24.15
N ASP A 154 4.73 3.08 -24.20
CA ASP A 154 3.37 2.72 -23.80
C ASP A 154 3.25 2.73 -22.25
N VAL A 155 2.85 3.89 -21.72
CA VAL A 155 2.70 4.11 -20.28
C VAL A 155 1.67 3.16 -19.66
N ASP A 156 0.60 2.83 -20.37
CA ASP A 156 -0.45 1.97 -19.86
C ASP A 156 0.05 0.52 -19.70
N SER A 157 0.74 -0.01 -20.71
CA SER A 157 1.36 -1.34 -20.64
C SER A 157 2.46 -1.43 -19.59
N LEU A 158 3.30 -0.39 -19.46
CA LEU A 158 4.31 -0.32 -18.40
C LEU A 158 3.67 -0.29 -17.02
N THR A 159 2.62 0.51 -16.83
CA THR A 159 1.88 0.60 -15.57
C THR A 159 1.27 -0.73 -15.19
N LEU A 160 0.57 -1.38 -16.14
CA LEU A 160 -0.04 -2.69 -15.91
C LEU A 160 1.01 -3.74 -15.53
N SER A 161 2.14 -3.74 -16.21
CA SER A 161 3.25 -4.66 -15.92
C SER A 161 3.84 -4.43 -14.54
N LEU A 162 4.09 -3.16 -14.17
CA LEU A 162 4.65 -2.81 -12.86
C LEU A 162 3.68 -3.11 -11.72
N VAL A 163 2.40 -2.79 -11.86
CA VAL A 163 1.39 -3.04 -10.83
C VAL A 163 1.12 -4.54 -10.69
N GLY A 164 0.89 -5.25 -11.80
CA GLY A 164 0.61 -6.68 -11.79
C GLY A 164 1.81 -7.50 -11.32
N GLY A 165 2.99 -7.24 -11.85
CA GLY A 165 4.21 -7.92 -11.44
C GLY A 165 4.64 -7.56 -10.01
N GLY A 166 4.48 -6.29 -9.62
CA GLY A 166 4.68 -5.86 -8.23
C GLY A 166 3.76 -6.59 -7.27
N HIS A 167 2.47 -6.68 -7.58
CA HIS A 167 1.52 -7.46 -6.79
C HIS A 167 1.94 -8.92 -6.64
N LEU A 168 2.36 -9.57 -7.74
CA LEU A 168 2.79 -10.97 -7.74
C LEU A 168 4.07 -11.19 -6.94
N LEU A 169 5.02 -10.25 -6.98
CA LEU A 169 6.28 -10.37 -6.25
C LEU A 169 6.09 -10.40 -4.72
N PHE A 170 5.04 -9.76 -4.23
CA PHE A 170 4.76 -9.67 -2.79
C PHE A 170 3.66 -10.64 -2.34
N THR A 171 3.18 -11.55 -3.19
CA THR A 171 2.29 -12.64 -2.79
C THR A 171 3.08 -13.86 -2.37
N ASP A 172 2.72 -14.47 -1.23
CA ASP A 172 3.43 -15.61 -0.60
C ASP A 172 3.64 -16.82 -1.52
N ASP A 173 2.81 -16.96 -2.57
CA ASP A 173 2.90 -18.07 -3.53
C ASP A 173 4.09 -17.97 -4.49
N PHE A 174 4.74 -16.81 -4.63
CA PHE A 174 5.81 -16.59 -5.61
C PHE A 174 7.21 -16.55 -5.00
N THR A 175 7.32 -16.15 -3.74
CA THR A 175 8.60 -16.10 -3.01
C THR A 175 8.37 -16.58 -1.58
N ALA A 176 9.16 -17.57 -1.15
CA ALA A 176 9.11 -18.09 0.22
C ALA A 176 9.56 -17.06 1.28
N ASP A 177 10.11 -15.93 0.83
CA ASP A 177 10.62 -14.83 1.65
C ASP A 177 10.22 -13.49 1.02
N ASP A 178 10.17 -12.41 1.82
CA ASP A 178 10.05 -11.03 1.32
C ASP A 178 11.05 -10.82 0.16
N PRO A 179 10.59 -10.45 -1.06
CA PRO A 179 11.45 -10.34 -2.24
C PRO A 179 12.61 -9.38 -2.03
N GLY A 180 12.50 -8.47 -1.06
CA GLY A 180 13.49 -7.48 -0.76
C GLY A 180 13.76 -6.48 -1.89
N PRO A 181 14.37 -5.34 -1.58
CA PRO A 181 14.65 -4.28 -2.56
C PRO A 181 15.43 -4.73 -3.80
N PRO A 182 16.41 -5.67 -3.73
CA PRO A 182 17.15 -6.11 -4.91
C PRO A 182 16.28 -6.82 -5.96
N ALA A 183 15.35 -7.69 -5.54
CA ALA A 183 14.47 -8.41 -6.46
C ALA A 183 13.48 -7.45 -7.14
N VAL A 184 12.89 -6.53 -6.38
CA VAL A 184 12.02 -5.47 -6.90
C VAL A 184 12.77 -4.58 -7.89
N GLY A 185 14.00 -4.17 -7.57
CA GLY A 185 14.85 -3.35 -8.45
C GLY A 185 15.20 -4.06 -9.76
N THR A 186 15.50 -5.36 -9.71
CA THR A 186 15.75 -6.17 -10.90
C THR A 186 14.51 -6.26 -11.79
N PHE A 187 13.35 -6.52 -11.20
CA PHE A 187 12.07 -6.56 -11.90
C PHE A 187 11.75 -5.21 -12.57
N VAL A 188 11.80 -4.11 -11.81
CA VAL A 188 11.54 -2.76 -12.33
C VAL A 188 12.46 -2.46 -13.51
N THR A 189 13.77 -2.70 -13.34
CA THR A 189 14.76 -2.43 -14.38
C THR A 189 14.46 -3.23 -15.67
N ALA A 190 14.05 -4.48 -15.54
CA ALA A 190 13.66 -5.31 -16.68
C ALA A 190 12.43 -4.76 -17.40
N VAL A 191 11.39 -4.37 -16.66
CA VAL A 191 10.14 -3.85 -17.24
C VAL A 191 10.36 -2.54 -18.01
N ILE A 192 11.17 -1.61 -17.46
CA ILE A 192 11.36 -0.29 -18.08
C ILE A 192 12.57 -0.22 -19.02
N ALA A 193 13.31 -1.32 -19.23
CA ALA A 193 14.58 -1.34 -19.94
C ALA A 193 14.51 -0.69 -21.31
N ASP A 194 13.51 -1.03 -22.11
CA ASP A 194 13.36 -0.49 -23.47
C ASP A 194 12.91 0.97 -23.46
N ALA A 195 12.06 1.35 -22.52
CA ALA A 195 11.60 2.72 -22.37
C ALA A 195 12.72 3.70 -22.01
N VAL A 196 13.70 3.25 -21.20
CA VAL A 196 14.86 4.06 -20.80
C VAL A 196 15.98 4.04 -21.85
N ARG A 197 16.22 2.91 -22.55
CA ARG A 197 17.32 2.77 -23.55
C ARG A 197 17.06 3.55 -24.84
N ARG A 198 15.82 3.82 -25.22
CA ARG A 198 15.47 4.55 -26.43
C ARG A 198 15.62 6.07 -26.32
N ARG A 199 16.31 6.58 -25.32
CA ARG A 199 16.56 8.01 -25.17
C ARG A 199 17.38 8.50 -26.37
N PRO A 200 16.84 9.36 -27.26
CA PRO A 200 17.65 9.97 -28.32
C PRO A 200 18.73 10.83 -27.66
N GLY A 201 19.95 10.71 -28.15
CA GLY A 201 21.09 11.54 -27.77
C GLY A 201 20.90 12.98 -28.21
#